data_c9be7d3ffce40fce21b9a6559f681ccf
#
_entry.id   c9be7d3ffce40fce21b9a6559f681ccf
#
_cell.length_a   1.000
_cell.length_b   1.000
_cell.length_c   1.000
_cell.angle_alpha   90.00
_cell.angle_beta   90.00
_cell.angle_gamma   90.00
#
_symmetry.space_group_name_H-M   'P 1'
#
loop_
_entity.id
_entity.type
_entity.pdbx_description
1 polymer ?
#
loop_
_entity_poly.entity_id
_entity_poly.type
_entity_poly.pdbx_seq_one_letter_code
_entity_poly.pdbx_strand_id
1 'polypeptide(L)'
;MWIADQWKEYEVLDTSDGEKLERWGNYILVRPDPQVIWNTPKTDPRWRRYDARYARSSTGGGKWSDHKLPEHWALHYKDLTFLVKPMNFKHTGIFPEQAVNWDFITETIRSAGRPIQALNLFAYTGGAL
;
A
#
# COMPACT_ATOMS: atom_id res chain seq x y z
N MET A 1 2.38 -9.30 -18.61
CA MET A 1 1.78 -8.90 -17.31
C MET A 1 2.67 -7.84 -16.66
N TRP A 2 2.07 -6.78 -16.16
CA TRP A 2 2.79 -5.71 -15.46
C TRP A 2 2.77 -6.01 -13.97
N ILE A 3 3.95 -6.04 -13.32
CA ILE A 3 4.08 -6.39 -11.91
C ILE A 3 4.77 -5.24 -11.19
N ALA A 4 4.22 -4.83 -10.03
CA ALA A 4 4.80 -3.79 -9.19
C ALA A 4 5.91 -4.38 -8.29
N ASP A 5 7.00 -4.82 -8.91
CA ASP A 5 8.10 -5.53 -8.26
C ASP A 5 9.32 -4.65 -7.93
N GLN A 6 9.25 -3.34 -8.22
CA GLN A 6 10.38 -2.44 -8.02
C GLN A 6 10.34 -1.66 -6.71
N TRP A 7 9.39 -1.97 -5.84
CA TRP A 7 9.37 -1.44 -4.49
C TRP A 7 10.54 -1.97 -3.65
N LYS A 8 11.21 -1.07 -2.93
CA LYS A 8 12.22 -1.44 -1.93
C LYS A 8 11.70 -1.30 -0.50
N GLU A 9 10.80 -0.34 -0.29
CA GLU A 9 10.27 -0.03 1.04
C GLU A 9 8.87 -0.59 1.29
N TYR A 10 8.24 -1.15 0.29
CA TYR A 10 6.95 -1.85 0.42
C TYR A 10 7.07 -3.29 -0.04
N GLU A 11 6.48 -4.21 0.71
CA GLU A 11 6.45 -5.63 0.37
C GLU A 11 5.23 -6.30 0.96
N VAL A 12 4.57 -7.16 0.19
CA VAL A 12 3.61 -8.12 0.71
C VAL A 12 4.41 -9.33 1.21
N LEU A 13 4.41 -9.54 2.51
CA LEU A 13 5.21 -10.58 3.16
C LEU A 13 4.52 -11.94 3.13
N ASP A 14 3.19 -11.95 3.31
CA ASP A 14 2.37 -13.16 3.32
C ASP A 14 0.90 -12.79 3.15
N THR A 15 0.09 -13.76 2.73
CA THR A 15 -1.36 -13.60 2.58
C THR A 15 -2.07 -14.88 3.01
N SER A 16 -3.11 -14.76 3.86
CA SER A 16 -3.94 -15.87 4.29
C SER A 16 -5.22 -15.37 4.98
N ASP A 17 -6.28 -16.16 4.91
CA ASP A 17 -7.54 -15.93 5.65
C ASP A 17 -8.15 -14.53 5.44
N GLY A 18 -8.15 -14.04 4.21
CA GLY A 18 -8.70 -12.72 3.90
C GLY A 18 -7.86 -11.55 4.40
N GLU A 19 -6.61 -11.80 4.76
CA GLU A 19 -5.68 -10.78 5.24
C GLU A 19 -4.37 -10.81 4.49
N LYS A 20 -3.68 -9.68 4.48
CA LYS A 20 -2.31 -9.55 4.00
C LYS A 20 -1.43 -8.95 5.07
N LEU A 21 -0.25 -9.52 5.19
CA LEU A 21 0.84 -9.06 6.02
C LEU A 21 1.79 -8.25 5.14
N GLU A 22 2.01 -7.00 5.50
CA GLU A 22 2.75 -6.06 4.66
C GLU A 22 3.84 -5.35 5.45
N ARG A 23 4.95 -5.05 4.77
CA ARG A 23 5.97 -4.13 5.25
C ARG A 23 5.81 -2.78 4.55
N TRP A 24 5.67 -1.73 5.34
CA TRP A 24 5.56 -0.34 4.91
C TRP A 24 6.73 0.45 5.49
N GLY A 25 7.85 0.50 4.78
CA GLY A 25 9.09 1.05 5.32
C GLY A 25 9.59 0.21 6.49
N ASN A 26 9.64 0.78 7.67
CA ASN A 26 10.05 0.10 8.89
C ASN A 26 8.89 -0.54 9.69
N TYR A 27 7.66 -0.47 9.19
CA TYR A 27 6.47 -0.88 9.92
C TYR A 27 5.78 -2.06 9.27
N ILE A 28 5.25 -2.94 10.10
CA ILE A 28 4.52 -4.14 9.69
C ILE A 28 3.04 -3.92 9.96
N LEU A 29 2.24 -4.05 8.90
CA LEU A 29 0.79 -3.88 8.97
C LEU A 29 0.08 -5.17 8.57
N VAL A 30 -1.04 -5.44 9.22
CA VAL A 30 -2.00 -6.48 8.83
C VAL A 30 -3.28 -5.80 8.39
N ARG A 31 -3.68 -6.03 7.15
CA ARG A 31 -4.89 -5.42 6.58
C ARG A 31 -5.78 -6.47 5.92
N PRO A 32 -7.09 -6.32 5.97
CA PRO A 32 -7.99 -7.22 5.26
C PRO A 32 -7.88 -7.05 3.75
N ASP A 33 -7.91 -8.18 3.05
CA ASP A 33 -7.99 -8.23 1.60
C ASP A 33 -8.97 -9.34 1.19
N PRO A 34 -10.16 -8.97 0.68
CA PRO A 34 -11.18 -9.96 0.31
C PRO A 34 -10.79 -10.84 -0.88
N GLN A 35 -9.76 -10.50 -1.62
CA GLN A 35 -9.25 -11.32 -2.71
C GLN A 35 -8.44 -12.52 -2.20
N VAL A 36 -7.99 -12.49 -0.95
CA VAL A 36 -7.26 -13.60 -0.30
C VAL A 36 -8.26 -14.63 0.20
N ILE A 37 -8.64 -15.55 -0.66
CA ILE A 37 -9.65 -16.59 -0.38
C ILE A 37 -9.06 -17.91 0.12
N TRP A 38 -7.74 -18.02 0.13
CA TRP A 38 -7.04 -19.22 0.59
C TRP A 38 -6.73 -19.15 2.08
N ASN A 39 -6.53 -20.33 2.65
CA ASN A 39 -6.22 -20.52 4.06
C ASN A 39 -4.89 -21.30 4.14
N THR A 40 -3.79 -20.59 4.19
CA THR A 40 -2.46 -21.14 4.36
C THR A 40 -1.97 -20.94 5.79
N PRO A 41 -1.11 -21.83 6.33
CA PRO A 41 -0.56 -21.64 7.68
C PRO A 41 0.17 -20.30 7.81
N LYS A 42 -0.17 -19.52 8.81
CA LYS A 42 0.47 -18.25 9.13
C LYS A 42 1.76 -18.50 9.92
N THR A 43 2.79 -18.96 9.22
CA THR A 43 4.06 -19.34 9.84
C THR A 43 5.02 -18.19 10.06
N ASP A 44 4.86 -17.08 9.33
CA ASP A 44 5.70 -15.90 9.53
C ASP A 44 5.44 -15.30 10.92
N PRO A 45 6.47 -15.15 11.76
CA PRO A 45 6.28 -14.62 13.12
C PRO A 45 5.75 -13.19 13.16
N ARG A 46 5.88 -12.46 12.06
CA ARG A 46 5.36 -11.09 11.96
C ARG A 46 3.83 -11.03 11.97
N TRP A 47 3.13 -12.12 11.68
CA TRP A 47 1.69 -12.23 11.91
C TRP A 47 1.28 -12.00 13.37
N ARG A 48 2.21 -12.20 14.30
CA ARG A 48 2.03 -12.01 15.75
C ARG A 48 2.77 -10.79 16.28
N ARG A 49 3.70 -10.22 15.52
CA ARG A 49 4.56 -9.09 15.91
C ARG A 49 4.43 -7.93 14.92
N TYR A 50 3.21 -7.62 14.55
CA TYR A 50 2.90 -6.48 13.70
C TYR A 50 2.84 -5.18 14.51
N ASP A 51 3.00 -4.06 13.84
CA ASP A 51 2.88 -2.73 14.45
C ASP A 51 1.43 -2.27 14.55
N ALA A 52 0.60 -2.58 13.55
CA ALA A 52 -0.83 -2.29 13.58
C ALA A 52 -1.62 -3.28 12.72
N ARG A 53 -2.87 -3.53 13.13
CA ARG A 53 -3.83 -4.36 12.39
C ARG A 53 -5.15 -3.63 12.25
N TYR A 54 -5.71 -3.65 11.05
CA TYR A 54 -7.06 -3.16 10.82
C TYR A 54 -8.05 -4.32 10.94
N ALA A 55 -9.00 -4.20 11.86
CA ALA A 55 -10.08 -5.17 12.06
C ALA A 55 -11.39 -4.59 11.53
N ARG A 56 -12.09 -5.37 10.67
CA ARG A 56 -13.42 -5.02 10.19
C ARG A 56 -14.46 -5.20 11.29
N SER A 57 -15.42 -4.29 11.33
CA SER A 57 -16.62 -4.43 12.15
C SER A 57 -17.69 -5.23 11.41
N SER A 58 -18.48 -5.99 12.13
CA SER A 58 -19.64 -6.71 11.59
C SER A 58 -20.77 -5.78 11.09
N THR A 59 -20.76 -4.53 11.58
CA THR A 59 -21.76 -3.52 11.21
C THR A 59 -21.30 -2.56 10.12
N GLY A 60 -20.15 -2.84 9.49
CA GLY A 60 -19.51 -1.97 8.50
C GLY A 60 -18.39 -1.12 9.10
N GLY A 61 -17.42 -0.76 8.25
CA GLY A 61 -16.23 -0.06 8.71
C GLY A 61 -15.28 -0.96 9.49
N GLY A 62 -14.64 -0.43 10.50
CA GLY A 62 -13.65 -1.10 11.34
C GLY A 62 -12.71 -0.09 11.97
N LYS A 63 -11.66 -0.58 12.62
CA LYS A 63 -10.65 0.28 13.23
C LYS A 63 -9.28 -0.37 13.25
N TRP A 64 -8.25 0.47 13.31
CA TRP A 64 -6.90 0.05 13.59
C TRP A 64 -6.76 -0.35 15.06
N SER A 65 -5.97 -1.38 15.33
CA SER A 65 -5.59 -1.76 16.70
C SER A 65 -4.82 -0.61 17.38
N ASP A 66 -4.75 -0.65 18.70
CA ASP A 66 -3.84 0.22 19.43
C ASP A 66 -2.42 -0.03 18.94
N HIS A 67 -1.69 1.04 18.61
CA HIS A 67 -0.39 0.95 17.97
C HIS A 67 0.53 2.10 18.40
N LYS A 68 1.83 1.90 18.20
CA LYS A 68 2.87 2.92 18.41
C LYS A 68 3.39 3.48 17.09
N LEU A 69 2.59 3.44 16.04
CA LEU A 69 2.95 4.07 14.76
C LEU A 69 3.05 5.57 14.93
N PRO A 70 3.98 6.24 14.23
CA PRO A 70 3.94 7.69 14.12
C PRO A 70 2.65 8.14 13.44
N GLU A 71 2.30 9.42 13.59
CA GLU A 71 1.14 9.98 12.91
C GLU A 71 1.21 9.78 11.39
N HIS A 72 2.40 9.93 10.84
CA HIS A 72 2.72 9.62 9.44
C HIS A 72 4.20 9.28 9.32
N TRP A 73 4.58 8.60 8.24
CA TRP A 73 5.99 8.34 7.91
C TRP A 73 6.20 8.38 6.40
N ALA A 74 7.42 8.64 6.00
CA ALA A 74 7.80 8.68 4.60
C ALA A 74 7.96 7.27 4.02
N LEU A 75 7.47 7.07 2.82
CA LEU A 75 7.66 5.88 2.01
C LEU A 75 8.18 6.30 0.65
N HIS A 76 9.28 5.69 0.19
CA HIS A 76 9.93 6.07 -1.05
C HIS A 76 9.71 5.03 -2.14
N TYR A 77 9.42 5.51 -3.32
CA TYR A 77 9.42 4.71 -4.54
C TYR A 77 10.19 5.47 -5.61
N LYS A 78 11.39 4.97 -5.99
CA LYS A 78 12.30 5.68 -6.91
C LYS A 78 12.50 7.12 -6.44
N ASP A 79 12.19 8.10 -7.27
CA ASP A 79 12.32 9.53 -6.95
C ASP A 79 11.12 10.10 -6.19
N LEU A 80 10.08 9.30 -5.96
CA LEU A 80 8.86 9.74 -5.29
C LEU A 80 8.93 9.51 -3.79
N THR A 81 8.40 10.46 -3.03
CA THR A 81 8.24 10.36 -1.59
C THR A 81 6.78 10.55 -1.22
N PHE A 82 6.22 9.59 -0.49
CA PHE A 82 4.86 9.63 -0.01
C PHE A 82 4.84 9.72 1.51
N LEU A 83 3.94 10.51 2.06
CA LEU A 83 3.61 10.46 3.48
C LEU A 83 2.41 9.54 3.65
N VAL A 84 2.62 8.43 4.35
CA VAL A 84 1.59 7.43 4.62
C VAL A 84 1.22 7.43 6.10
N LYS A 85 0.00 7.05 6.40
CA LYS A 85 -0.52 6.95 7.77
C LYS A 85 -1.71 6.00 7.81
N PRO A 86 -2.04 5.44 8.97
CA PRO A 86 -3.31 4.76 9.15
C PRO A 86 -4.44 5.78 8.95
N MET A 87 -5.27 5.54 7.94
CA MET A 87 -6.42 6.39 7.62
C MET A 87 -7.72 5.69 8.01
N ASN A 88 -8.82 6.38 7.81
CA ASN A 88 -10.14 5.75 7.94
C ASN A 88 -10.22 4.50 7.06
N PHE A 89 -10.90 3.49 7.56
CA PHE A 89 -10.90 2.16 6.97
C PHE A 89 -9.48 1.56 6.96
N LYS A 90 -9.19 0.68 6.03
CA LYS A 90 -7.89 -0.01 5.94
C LYS A 90 -6.83 0.76 5.14
N HIS A 91 -7.12 1.99 4.74
CA HIS A 91 -6.24 2.74 3.82
C HIS A 91 -5.05 3.38 4.53
N THR A 92 -4.00 3.63 3.76
CA THR A 92 -2.74 4.22 4.23
C THR A 92 -2.33 5.47 3.44
N GLY A 93 -3.10 5.84 2.42
CA GLY A 93 -2.87 7.02 1.59
C GLY A 93 -2.37 6.73 0.18
N ILE A 94 -1.87 5.54 -0.10
CA ILE A 94 -1.46 5.11 -1.44
C ILE A 94 -1.88 3.67 -1.71
N PHE A 95 -1.89 3.32 -2.99
CA PHE A 95 -2.06 1.97 -3.48
C PHE A 95 -0.75 1.52 -4.14
N PRO A 96 0.07 0.71 -3.47
CA PRO A 96 1.40 0.32 -3.97
C PRO A 96 1.39 -0.37 -5.33
N GLU A 97 0.33 -1.09 -5.65
CA GLU A 97 0.16 -1.75 -6.95
C GLU A 97 0.07 -0.78 -8.12
N GLN A 98 -0.23 0.49 -7.85
CA GLN A 98 -0.27 1.54 -8.88
C GLN A 98 1.12 1.99 -9.35
N ALA A 99 2.18 1.52 -8.71
CA ALA A 99 3.56 1.87 -9.08
C ALA A 99 3.87 1.57 -10.55
N VAL A 100 3.32 0.51 -11.11
CA VAL A 100 3.49 0.18 -12.55
C VAL A 100 2.87 1.27 -13.45
N ASN A 101 1.76 1.84 -13.03
CA ASN A 101 1.14 2.94 -13.77
C ASN A 101 1.95 4.23 -13.65
N TRP A 102 2.54 4.50 -12.48
CA TRP A 102 3.43 5.65 -12.31
C TRP A 102 4.67 5.53 -13.20
N ASP A 103 5.26 4.35 -13.30
CA ASP A 103 6.39 4.09 -14.17
C ASP A 103 5.99 4.26 -15.64
N PHE A 104 4.86 3.72 -16.05
CA PHE A 104 4.34 3.87 -17.41
C PHE A 104 4.10 5.34 -17.78
N ILE A 105 3.46 6.10 -16.88
CA ILE A 105 3.19 7.54 -17.09
C ILE A 105 4.51 8.30 -17.23
N THR A 106 5.45 8.07 -16.31
CA THR A 106 6.76 8.73 -16.31
C THR A 106 7.51 8.45 -17.61
N GLU A 107 7.58 7.19 -18.01
CA GLU A 107 8.27 6.79 -19.25
C GLU A 107 7.61 7.41 -20.50
N THR A 108 6.29 7.38 -20.55
CA THR A 108 5.52 7.94 -21.68
C THR A 108 5.75 9.44 -21.83
N ILE A 109 5.72 10.18 -20.70
CA ILE A 109 5.95 11.63 -20.73
C ILE A 109 7.39 11.96 -21.12
N ARG A 110 8.38 11.26 -20.54
CA ARG A 110 9.79 11.46 -20.87
C ARG A 110 10.09 11.18 -22.34
N SER A 111 9.51 10.10 -22.88
CA SER A 111 9.73 9.68 -24.27
C SER A 111 9.06 10.60 -25.28
N ALA A 112 8.08 11.41 -24.89
CA ALA A 112 7.40 12.33 -25.79
C ALA A 112 8.31 13.46 -26.31
N GLY A 113 9.34 13.86 -25.55
CA GLY A 113 10.30 14.90 -25.93
C GLY A 113 9.69 16.29 -26.12
N ARG A 114 8.52 16.55 -25.55
CA ARG A 114 7.77 17.80 -25.63
C ARG A 114 6.92 18.03 -24.38
N PRO A 115 6.48 19.25 -24.09
CA PRO A 115 5.51 19.51 -23.03
C PRO A 115 4.22 18.70 -23.23
N ILE A 116 3.72 18.09 -22.15
CA ILE A 116 2.51 17.27 -22.13
C ILE A 116 1.52 17.87 -21.17
N GLN A 117 0.24 17.89 -21.59
CA GLN A 117 -0.89 18.12 -20.67
C GLN A 117 -1.48 16.77 -20.30
N ALA A 118 -1.61 16.53 -19.00
CA ALA A 118 -2.17 15.28 -18.47
C ALA A 118 -3.41 15.59 -17.64
N LEU A 119 -4.43 14.73 -17.78
CA LEU A 119 -5.62 14.75 -16.93
C LEU A 119 -5.63 13.48 -16.09
N ASN A 120 -5.65 13.63 -14.80
CA ASN A 120 -5.81 12.51 -13.87
C ASN A 120 -7.21 12.56 -13.25
N LEU A 121 -8.03 11.57 -13.59
CA LEU A 121 -9.31 11.33 -12.97
C LEU A 121 -9.11 10.38 -11.78
N PHE A 122 -9.87 10.56 -10.70
CA PHE A 122 -9.75 9.73 -9.50
C PHE A 122 -8.35 9.77 -8.87
N ALA A 123 -7.82 10.97 -8.71
CA ALA A 123 -6.43 11.18 -8.30
C ALA A 123 -6.10 10.67 -6.88
N TYR A 124 -7.11 10.39 -6.05
CA TYR A 124 -6.95 9.98 -4.65
C TYR A 124 -6.09 10.98 -3.87
N THR A 125 -4.90 10.58 -3.41
CA THR A 125 -3.97 11.47 -2.71
C THR A 125 -2.94 12.13 -3.64
N GLY A 126 -3.09 11.96 -4.95
CA GLY A 126 -2.23 12.57 -5.94
C GLY A 126 -0.98 11.77 -6.32
N GLY A 127 -0.92 10.47 -5.97
CA GLY A 127 0.27 9.65 -6.21
C GLY A 127 0.69 9.54 -7.68
N ALA A 128 -0.25 9.73 -8.63
CA ALA A 128 0.03 9.70 -10.07
C ALA A 128 0.19 11.11 -10.69
N LEU A 129 0.25 12.16 -9.88
CA LEU A 129 0.50 13.52 -10.33
C LEU A 129 1.97 13.85 -10.23
#